data_879e9de0bcffaf7adb4c39d3eb518ce2
#
_entry.id   879e9de0bcffaf7adb4c39d3eb518ce2
#
_cell.length_a   1.000
_cell.length_b   1.000
_cell.length_c   1.000
_cell.angle_alpha   90.00
_cell.angle_beta   90.00
_cell.angle_gamma   90.00
#
_symmetry.space_group_name_H-M   'P 1'
#
loop_
_entity.id
_entity.type
_entity.pdbx_description
1 polymer ?
#
loop_
_entity_poly.entity_id
_entity_poly.type
_entity_poly.pdbx_seq_one_letter_code
_entity_poly.pdbx_strand_id
1 'polypeptide(L)' 'MATTVKEGNFIYRINPDKPTELQRATMGSNSWSFVCGCNGAEIFDIITKGSDIIMSTSMGTYVRSHSGTITKK' A
#
# COMPACT_ATOMS: atom_id res chain seq x y z
N MET A 1 9.86 -10.08 -5.17
CA MET A 1 9.86 -10.19 -3.71
C MET A 1 8.66 -9.45 -3.13
N ALA A 2 7.92 -10.10 -2.26
CA ALA A 2 6.76 -9.45 -1.64
C ALA A 2 7.24 -8.51 -0.54
N THR A 3 6.80 -7.26 -0.60
CA THR A 3 7.11 -6.27 0.43
C THR A 3 5.87 -6.07 1.29
N THR A 4 6.03 -6.22 2.59
CA THR A 4 4.96 -5.93 3.54
C THR A 4 5.44 -4.86 4.51
N VAL A 5 4.53 -4.00 4.91
CA VAL A 5 4.80 -2.97 5.91
C VAL A 5 3.68 -2.98 6.94
N LYS A 6 4.00 -2.51 8.12
CA LYS A 6 3.07 -2.50 9.23
C LYS A 6 2.81 -1.08 9.65
N GLU A 7 1.54 -0.73 9.81
CA GLU A 7 1.14 0.57 10.30
C GLU A 7 -0.04 0.37 11.27
N GLY A 8 0.14 0.73 12.54
CA GLY A 8 -0.90 0.50 13.53
C GLY A 8 -1.18 -0.98 13.71
N ASN A 9 -2.45 -1.37 13.59
CA ASN A 9 -2.87 -2.76 13.72
C ASN A 9 -3.03 -3.45 12.37
N PHE A 10 -2.50 -2.85 11.30
CA PHE A 10 -2.66 -3.39 9.95
C PHE A 10 -1.31 -3.72 9.34
N ILE A 11 -1.32 -4.72 8.46
CA ILE A 11 -0.20 -5.05 7.60
C ILE A 11 -0.65 -4.72 6.17
N TYR A 12 0.20 -4.02 5.43
CA TYR A 12 -0.07 -3.66 4.04
C TYR A 12 0.84 -4.44 3.12
N ARG A 13 0.33 -4.81 1.95
CA ARG A 13 1.15 -5.45 0.92
C ARG A 13 0.67 -5.02 -0.46
N ILE A 14 1.56 -5.20 -1.45
CA ILE A 14 1.18 -5.10 -2.85
C ILE A 14 0.46 -6.40 -3.21
N ASN A 15 -0.72 -6.30 -3.85
CA ASN A 15 -1.47 -7.49 -4.25
C ASN A 15 -0.62 -8.34 -5.20
N PRO A 16 -0.28 -9.58 -4.82
CA PRO A 16 0.59 -10.41 -5.64
C PRO A 16 -0.04 -10.81 -6.98
N ASP A 17 -1.37 -10.82 -7.07
CA ASP A 17 -2.06 -11.18 -8.30
C ASP A 17 -2.33 -9.97 -9.19
N LYS A 18 -2.28 -8.76 -8.62
CA LYS A 18 -2.57 -7.54 -9.34
C LYS A 18 -1.74 -6.41 -8.75
N PRO A 19 -0.50 -6.22 -9.22
CA PRO A 19 0.45 -5.26 -8.60
C PRO A 19 0.01 -3.81 -8.66
N THR A 20 -1.09 -3.50 -9.33
CA THR A 20 -1.64 -2.14 -9.34
C THR A 20 -2.47 -1.83 -8.11
N GLU A 21 -2.64 -2.80 -7.19
CA GLU A 21 -3.50 -2.64 -6.02
C GLU A 21 -2.71 -2.82 -4.74
N LEU A 22 -3.07 -2.01 -3.74
CA LEU A 22 -2.56 -2.14 -2.38
C LEU A 22 -3.61 -2.88 -1.56
N GLN A 23 -3.17 -3.83 -0.75
CA GLN A 23 -4.03 -4.59 0.15
C GLN A 23 -3.57 -4.43 1.59
N ARG A 24 -4.50 -4.67 2.51
CA ARG A 24 -4.17 -4.71 3.93
C ARG A 24 -4.95 -5.80 4.64
N ALA A 25 -4.41 -6.24 5.77
CA ALA A 25 -5.08 -7.17 6.67
C ALA A 25 -4.84 -6.72 8.10
N THR A 26 -5.77 -7.05 8.98
CA THR A 26 -5.56 -6.86 10.41
C THR A 26 -4.46 -7.83 10.86
N MET A 27 -3.58 -7.36 11.75
CA MET A 27 -2.51 -8.21 12.28
C MET A 27 -3.09 -9.47 12.89
N GLY A 28 -2.51 -10.60 12.52
CA GLY A 28 -2.98 -11.89 12.96
C GLY A 28 -4.08 -12.50 12.09
N SER A 29 -4.54 -11.77 11.07
CA SER A 29 -5.57 -12.24 10.13
C SER A 29 -4.94 -12.54 8.78
N ASN A 30 -5.50 -13.52 8.07
CA ASN A 30 -5.09 -13.83 6.70
C ASN A 30 -6.08 -13.28 5.67
N SER A 31 -7.02 -12.45 6.10
CA SER A 31 -8.02 -11.87 5.20
C SER A 31 -7.53 -10.52 4.67
N TRP A 32 -7.08 -10.51 3.43
CA TRP A 32 -6.59 -9.30 2.78
C TRP A 32 -7.73 -8.58 2.09
N SER A 33 -7.75 -7.27 2.25
CA SER A 33 -8.78 -6.41 1.68
C SER A 33 -8.15 -5.35 0.80
N PHE A 34 -8.83 -4.97 -0.28
CA PHE A 34 -8.40 -3.90 -1.16
C PHE A 34 -8.38 -2.58 -0.39
N VAL A 35 -7.32 -1.80 -0.57
CA VAL A 35 -7.18 -0.48 0.04
C VAL A 35 -7.29 0.61 -1.02
N CYS A 36 -6.43 0.57 -2.01
CA CYS A 36 -6.41 1.60 -3.05
C CYS A 36 -5.54 1.17 -4.22
N GLY A 37 -5.68 1.90 -5.32
CA GLY A 37 -4.77 1.82 -6.44
C GLY A 37 -4.11 3.18 -6.65
N CYS A 38 -3.18 3.25 -7.61
CA CYS A 38 -2.46 4.47 -7.96
C CYS A 38 -2.70 4.79 -9.43
N ASN A 39 -3.95 5.03 -9.79
CA ASN A 39 -4.36 5.34 -11.18
C ASN A 39 -3.92 4.27 -12.18
N GLY A 40 -3.91 3.01 -11.76
CA GLY A 40 -3.51 1.90 -12.61
C GLY A 40 -1.99 1.71 -12.70
N ALA A 41 -1.20 2.50 -11.99
CA ALA A 41 0.25 2.34 -11.96
C ALA A 41 0.61 1.07 -11.19
N GLU A 42 1.65 0.39 -11.66
CA GLU A 42 2.17 -0.78 -10.97
C GLU A 42 2.97 -0.34 -9.74
N ILE A 43 2.65 -0.90 -8.59
CA ILE A 43 3.34 -0.59 -7.34
C ILE A 43 4.54 -1.51 -7.22
N PHE A 44 5.74 -0.94 -7.08
CA PHE A 44 6.98 -1.70 -6.98
C PHE A 44 7.40 -1.94 -5.55
N ASP A 45 7.11 -0.98 -4.67
CA ASP A 45 7.55 -1.05 -3.29
C ASP A 45 6.66 -0.18 -2.43
N ILE A 46 6.58 -0.52 -1.15
CA ILE A 46 5.84 0.28 -0.17
C ILE A 46 6.68 0.40 1.10
N ILE A 47 6.61 1.58 1.71
CA ILE A 47 7.24 1.84 3.01
C ILE A 47 6.29 2.67 3.87
N THR A 48 6.54 2.67 5.15
CA THR A 48 5.76 3.52 6.08
C THR A 48 6.61 4.69 6.53
N LYS A 49 5.95 5.82 6.74
CA LYS A 49 6.58 7.00 7.36
C LYS A 49 5.54 7.60 8.31
N GLY A 50 5.73 7.35 9.61
CA GLY A 50 4.70 7.69 10.58
C GLY A 50 3.43 6.90 10.29
N SER A 51 2.32 7.59 10.06
CA SER A 51 1.05 6.98 9.72
C SER A 51 0.78 6.92 8.21
N ASP A 52 1.75 7.35 7.40
CA ASP A 52 1.59 7.40 5.95
C ASP A 52 2.19 6.17 5.30
N ILE A 53 1.60 5.74 4.19
CA ILE A 53 2.14 4.67 3.35
C ILE A 53 2.68 5.31 2.09
N ILE A 54 3.96 5.12 1.83
CA ILE A 54 4.62 5.67 0.64
C ILE A 54 4.78 4.54 -0.37
N MET A 55 4.26 4.76 -1.57
CA MET A 55 4.23 3.75 -2.64
C MET A 55 5.09 4.22 -3.80
N SER A 56 6.08 3.40 -4.15
CA SER A 56 6.89 3.63 -5.35
C SER A 56 6.23 2.92 -6.51
N THR A 57 5.87 3.65 -7.55
CA THR A 57 5.09 3.10 -8.66
C THR A 57 5.72 3.44 -10.01
N SER A 58 5.21 2.80 -11.05
CA SER A 58 5.64 3.06 -12.42
C SER A 58 5.34 4.49 -12.89
N MET A 59 4.47 5.20 -12.20
CA MET A 59 4.10 6.57 -12.54
C MET A 59 4.58 7.59 -11.50
N GLY A 60 5.52 7.19 -10.65
CA GLY A 60 6.09 8.07 -9.64
C GLY A 60 5.75 7.62 -8.23
N THR A 61 5.96 8.49 -7.28
CA THR A 61 5.76 8.19 -5.87
C THR A 61 4.39 8.71 -5.43
N TYR A 62 3.63 7.85 -4.77
CA TYR A 62 2.34 8.22 -4.19
C TYR A 62 2.41 8.04 -2.67
N VAL A 63 1.68 8.88 -1.97
CA VAL A 63 1.58 8.81 -0.50
C VAL A 63 0.11 8.69 -0.13
N ARG A 64 -0.19 7.67 0.67
CA ARG A 64 -1.52 7.51 1.24
C ARG A 64 -1.45 7.95 2.70
N SER A 65 -2.20 8.98 3.05
CA SER A 65 -2.22 9.49 4.41
C SER A 65 -3.02 8.58 5.34
N HIS A 66 -2.88 8.80 6.63
CA HIS A 66 -3.65 8.05 7.64
C HIS A 66 -5.15 8.14 7.40
N SER A 67 -5.62 9.27 6.91
CA SER A 67 -7.05 9.48 6.62
C SER A 67 -7.50 8.82 5.32
N GLY A 68 -6.58 8.28 4.52
CA GLY A 68 -6.90 7.61 3.28
C GLY A 68 -6.74 8.46 2.03
N THR A 69 -6.24 9.68 2.17
CA THR A 69 -6.02 10.57 1.03
C THR A 69 -4.78 10.14 0.26
N ILE A 70 -4.90 10.01 -1.05
CA ILE A 70 -3.79 9.64 -1.94
C ILE A 70 -3.27 10.91 -2.61
N THR A 71 -1.98 11.14 -2.50
CA THR A 71 -1.33 12.29 -3.11
C THR A 71 -0.11 11.83 -3.90
N LYS A 72 0.04 12.31 -5.11
CA LYS A 72 1.22 12.04 -5.92
C LYS A 72 2.30 13.07 -5.58
N LYS A 73 3.50 12.58 -5.34
CA LYS A 73 4.64 13.45 -5.07
C LYS A 73 5.42 13.77 -6.32
#